data_9c9b4c619909ebce59b368ae65657d0c
#
_entry.id   9c9b4c619909ebce59b368ae65657d0c
#
_cell.length_a   1.000
_cell.length_b   1.000
_cell.length_c   1.000
_cell.angle_alpha   90.00
_cell.angle_beta   90.00
_cell.angle_gamma   90.00
#
_symmetry.space_group_name_H-M   'P 1'
#
loop_
_entity.id
_entity.type
_entity.pdbx_description
1 polymer ?
#
loop_
_entity_poly.entity_id
_entity_poly.type
_entity_poly.pdbx_seq_one_letter_code
_entity_poly.pdbx_strand_id
1 'polypeptide(L)'
;FRGRLIFPINNISAQPIALGGRIIENLDYLAKYINSPETTFFKKGSNLYNLDLARKLSNKLDHVYLVEGYMDVVGLSKNGIENVVANLGTSLTDKQILTLNQFFDDIIICFDGDESGYKAAVRAAENSIKELKPEKQISFLFLPDNEDPDSYVNKNGKSFFVEFTKQSKLSIHQFIFS
;
A
#
# COMPACT_ATOMS: atom_id res chain seq x y z
N PHE A 1 -2.63 -7.21 22.29
CA PHE A 1 -1.36 -7.04 21.54
C PHE A 1 -0.14 -7.68 22.25
N ARG A 2 -0.32 -8.67 23.14
CA ARG A 2 0.82 -9.36 23.77
C ARG A 2 1.69 -10.08 22.74
N GLY A 3 3.02 -10.01 22.88
CA GLY A 3 3.98 -10.67 21.99
C GLY A 3 3.97 -10.17 20.55
N ARG A 4 3.66 -8.88 20.35
CA ARG A 4 3.53 -8.28 19.02
C ARG A 4 4.41 -7.05 18.86
N LEU A 5 4.99 -6.92 17.68
CA LEU A 5 5.54 -5.66 17.21
C LEU A 5 4.38 -4.73 16.87
N ILE A 6 4.42 -3.51 17.37
CA ILE A 6 3.33 -2.54 17.25
C ILE A 6 3.63 -1.50 16.15
N PHE A 7 2.65 -1.25 15.31
CA PHE A 7 2.65 -0.24 14.28
C PHE A 7 1.58 0.81 14.63
N PRO A 8 1.96 2.01 15.11
CA PRO A 8 1.00 3.09 15.29
C PRO A 8 0.37 3.49 13.96
N ILE A 9 -0.96 3.56 13.93
CA ILE A 9 -1.72 4.04 12.77
C ILE A 9 -2.11 5.47 13.07
N ASN A 10 -1.59 6.39 12.27
CA ASN A 10 -1.82 7.81 12.44
C ASN A 10 -2.91 8.32 11.51
N ASN A 11 -3.61 9.38 11.93
CA ASN A 11 -4.39 10.19 11.02
C ASN A 11 -3.46 11.09 10.18
N ILE A 12 -4.04 11.82 9.23
CA ILE A 12 -3.29 12.71 8.34
C ILE A 12 -2.50 13.82 9.08
N SER A 13 -2.90 14.15 10.30
CA SER A 13 -2.21 15.13 11.16
C SER A 13 -1.13 14.52 12.05
N ALA A 14 -0.72 13.28 11.78
CA ALA A 14 0.26 12.50 12.52
C ALA A 14 -0.13 12.21 13.99
N GLN A 15 -1.43 12.18 14.29
CA GLN A 15 -1.93 11.78 15.60
C GLN A 15 -2.27 10.29 15.57
N PRO A 16 -1.82 9.48 16.55
CA PRO A 16 -2.15 8.07 16.61
C PRO A 16 -3.65 7.86 16.90
N ILE A 17 -4.32 7.12 16.03
CA ILE A 17 -5.75 6.82 16.11
C ILE A 17 -6.06 5.33 16.30
N ALA A 18 -5.08 4.47 16.02
CA ALA A 18 -5.19 3.02 16.17
C ALA A 18 -3.81 2.36 16.24
N LEU A 19 -3.79 1.07 16.48
CA LEU A 19 -2.58 0.25 16.50
C LEU A 19 -2.77 -0.95 15.58
N GLY A 20 -1.75 -1.26 14.79
CA GLY A 20 -1.53 -2.55 14.16
C GLY A 20 -0.54 -3.37 14.98
N GLY A 21 -0.62 -4.69 14.91
CA GLY A 21 0.31 -5.56 15.62
C GLY A 21 0.63 -6.82 14.83
N ARG A 22 1.93 -7.09 14.61
CA ARG A 22 2.45 -8.33 14.02
C ARG A 22 3.00 -9.21 15.11
N ILE A 23 2.64 -10.49 15.13
CA ILE A 23 3.19 -11.45 16.08
C ILE A 23 4.70 -11.62 15.90
N ILE A 24 5.46 -11.64 17.01
CA ILE A 24 6.92 -11.79 16.97
C ILE A 24 7.28 -13.28 16.84
N GLU A 25 6.66 -14.12 17.64
CA GLU A 25 6.84 -15.57 17.59
C GLU A 25 5.73 -16.18 16.71
N ASN A 26 6.10 -17.02 15.76
CA ASN A 26 5.13 -17.67 14.86
C ASN A 26 4.42 -18.77 15.66
N LEU A 27 3.20 -18.49 16.07
CA LEU A 27 2.30 -19.42 16.77
C LEU A 27 1.10 -19.68 15.83
N ASP A 28 1.01 -20.90 15.33
CA ASP A 28 0.03 -21.30 14.29
C ASP A 28 -1.45 -21.05 14.67
N TYR A 29 -1.75 -20.95 15.98
CA TYR A 29 -3.09 -20.69 16.49
C TYR A 29 -3.42 -19.19 16.65
N LEU A 30 -2.49 -18.29 16.33
CA LEU A 30 -2.69 -16.84 16.45
C LEU A 30 -2.60 -16.15 15.09
N ALA A 31 -3.48 -15.18 14.86
CA ALA A 31 -3.41 -14.35 13.65
C ALA A 31 -2.06 -13.62 13.56
N LYS A 32 -1.38 -13.72 12.41
CA LYS A 32 -0.10 -13.06 12.13
C LYS A 32 -0.18 -11.56 12.33
N TYR A 33 -1.27 -10.94 11.88
CA TYR A 33 -1.55 -9.51 12.02
C TYR A 33 -2.91 -9.30 12.70
N ILE A 34 -2.99 -8.27 13.55
CA ILE A 34 -4.22 -7.77 14.12
C ILE A 34 -4.22 -6.24 14.10
N ASN A 35 -5.38 -5.64 13.96
CA ASN A 35 -5.57 -4.19 14.06
C ASN A 35 -6.53 -3.88 15.21
N SER A 36 -6.43 -2.66 15.75
CA SER A 36 -7.44 -2.11 16.65
C SER A 36 -8.84 -2.27 16.04
N PRO A 37 -9.87 -2.47 16.86
CA PRO A 37 -11.26 -2.35 16.41
C PRO A 37 -11.51 -0.98 15.77
N GLU A 38 -12.46 -0.90 14.85
CA GLU A 38 -12.89 0.38 14.30
C GLU A 38 -13.54 1.26 15.37
N THR A 39 -13.30 2.54 15.28
CA THR A 39 -13.83 3.57 16.17
C THR A 39 -14.40 4.73 15.35
N THR A 40 -14.90 5.77 16.02
CA THR A 40 -15.30 7.01 15.34
C THR A 40 -14.14 7.67 14.58
N PHE A 41 -12.91 7.54 15.11
CA PHE A 41 -11.70 8.14 14.52
C PHE A 41 -10.93 7.20 13.58
N PHE A 42 -11.13 5.92 13.69
CA PHE A 42 -10.43 4.90 12.92
C PHE A 42 -11.39 4.01 12.14
N LYS A 43 -11.32 4.09 10.83
CA LYS A 43 -12.04 3.23 9.87
C LYS A 43 -11.05 2.64 8.88
N LYS A 44 -10.93 1.32 8.80
CA LYS A 44 -9.98 0.64 7.90
C LYS A 44 -10.16 1.05 6.43
N GLY A 45 -11.40 1.18 5.98
CA GLY A 45 -11.73 1.59 4.62
C GLY A 45 -11.57 3.10 4.34
N SER A 46 -11.11 3.90 5.30
CA SER A 46 -10.91 5.35 5.10
C SER A 46 -9.51 5.80 5.51
N ASN A 47 -8.77 4.96 6.22
CA ASN A 47 -7.42 5.25 6.67
C ASN A 47 -6.40 4.41 5.90
N LEU A 48 -5.22 4.96 5.71
CA LEU A 48 -4.06 4.29 5.11
C LEU A 48 -2.88 4.41 6.09
N TYR A 49 -2.16 3.32 6.28
CA TYR A 49 -0.93 3.33 7.06
C TYR A 49 0.15 4.17 6.37
N ASN A 50 0.90 4.95 7.13
CA ASN A 50 2.00 5.80 6.68
C ASN A 50 1.62 7.01 5.79
N LEU A 51 0.33 7.32 5.63
CA LEU A 51 -0.08 8.45 4.79
C LEU A 51 0.39 9.79 5.36
N ASP A 52 0.45 9.93 6.68
CA ASP A 52 0.94 11.12 7.37
C ASP A 52 2.40 11.48 7.03
N LEU A 53 3.23 10.48 6.72
CA LEU A 53 4.60 10.67 6.27
C LEU A 53 4.69 10.79 4.75
N ALA A 54 4.09 9.88 4.00
CA ALA A 54 4.14 9.86 2.54
C ALA A 54 3.65 11.18 1.92
N ARG A 55 2.56 11.77 2.43
CA ARG A 55 2.03 13.04 1.91
C ARG A 55 2.99 14.22 1.98
N LYS A 56 3.97 14.20 2.89
CA LYS A 56 4.99 15.26 2.98
C LYS A 56 5.91 15.31 1.76
N LEU A 57 5.92 14.25 0.97
CA LEU A 57 6.71 14.12 -0.24
C LEU A 57 5.94 14.51 -1.50
N SER A 58 4.63 14.79 -1.42
CA SER A 58 3.78 15.11 -2.58
C SER A 58 4.23 16.35 -3.37
N ASN A 59 4.94 17.29 -2.72
CA ASN A 59 5.54 18.43 -3.40
C ASN A 59 6.80 18.09 -4.24
N LYS A 60 7.35 16.86 -4.07
CA LYS A 60 8.58 16.42 -4.72
C LYS A 60 8.37 15.22 -5.64
N LEU A 61 7.34 14.44 -5.36
CA LEU A 61 7.01 13.20 -6.06
C LEU A 61 5.53 13.22 -6.44
N ASP A 62 5.26 12.95 -7.70
CA ASP A 62 3.91 12.92 -8.28
C ASP A 62 3.17 11.61 -8.01
N HIS A 63 3.86 10.58 -7.51
CA HIS A 63 3.34 9.24 -7.31
C HIS A 63 3.50 8.73 -5.90
N VAL A 64 2.66 7.75 -5.54
CA VAL A 64 2.72 7.00 -4.28
C VAL A 64 2.57 5.51 -4.55
N TYR A 65 3.33 4.69 -3.84
CA TYR A 65 3.16 3.25 -3.83
C TYR A 65 2.10 2.85 -2.81
N LEU A 66 1.13 2.05 -3.22
CA LEU A 66 0.16 1.43 -2.34
C LEU A 66 0.48 -0.06 -2.27
N VAL A 67 0.77 -0.54 -1.07
CA VAL A 67 1.12 -1.93 -0.77
C VAL A 67 0.10 -2.57 0.17
N GLU A 68 0.20 -3.90 0.39
CA GLU A 68 -0.79 -4.62 1.19
C GLU A 68 -0.54 -4.51 2.70
N GLY A 69 0.73 -4.48 3.12
CA GLY A 69 1.09 -4.66 4.52
C GLY A 69 2.04 -3.64 5.12
N TYR A 70 2.09 -3.64 6.46
CA TYR A 70 3.02 -2.81 7.23
C TYR A 70 4.49 -3.11 6.91
N MET A 71 4.83 -4.39 6.69
CA MET A 71 6.21 -4.79 6.43
C MET A 71 6.69 -4.30 5.08
N ASP A 72 5.83 -4.27 4.07
CA ASP A 72 6.17 -3.71 2.77
C ASP A 72 6.50 -2.22 2.87
N VAL A 73 5.71 -1.48 3.67
CA VAL A 73 6.02 -0.06 3.95
C VAL A 73 7.37 0.08 4.65
N VAL A 74 7.64 -0.75 5.66
CA VAL A 74 8.92 -0.72 6.39
C VAL A 74 10.07 -1.08 5.46
N GLY A 75 9.95 -2.13 4.66
CA GLY A 75 10.98 -2.56 3.71
C GLY A 75 11.29 -1.50 2.66
N LEU A 76 10.26 -0.94 2.03
CA LEU A 76 10.43 0.13 1.04
C LEU A 76 11.04 1.38 1.67
N SER A 77 10.51 1.83 2.84
CA SER A 77 11.01 3.02 3.53
C SER A 77 12.46 2.86 3.99
N LYS A 78 12.84 1.69 4.54
CA LYS A 78 14.23 1.36 4.91
C LYS A 78 15.19 1.49 3.74
N ASN A 79 14.72 1.17 2.54
CA ASN A 79 15.48 1.29 1.29
C ASN A 79 15.36 2.67 0.64
N GLY A 80 14.77 3.66 1.33
CA GLY A 80 14.68 5.05 0.86
C GLY A 80 13.52 5.34 -0.11
N ILE A 81 12.50 4.44 -0.17
CA ILE A 81 11.25 4.67 -0.89
C ILE A 81 10.19 5.01 0.16
N GLU A 82 10.08 6.31 0.47
CA GLU A 82 9.27 6.81 1.58
C GLU A 82 7.85 7.24 1.15
N ASN A 83 7.62 7.41 -0.16
CA ASN A 83 6.30 7.68 -0.76
C ASN A 83 5.49 6.38 -0.89
N VAL A 84 5.28 5.71 0.22
CA VAL A 84 4.60 4.41 0.30
C VAL A 84 3.55 4.42 1.41
N VAL A 85 2.40 3.82 1.13
CA VAL A 85 1.28 3.65 2.06
C VAL A 85 0.76 2.22 2.00
N ALA A 86 0.08 1.77 3.04
CA ALA A 86 -0.54 0.45 3.02
C ALA A 86 -2.02 0.47 3.39
N ASN A 87 -2.74 -0.49 2.84
CA ASN A 87 -4.07 -0.87 3.28
C ASN A 87 -4.02 -1.52 4.68
N LEU A 88 -5.15 -1.47 5.37
CA LEU A 88 -5.28 -1.94 6.76
C LEU A 88 -6.05 -3.28 6.86
N GLY A 89 -5.76 -4.21 5.94
CA GLY A 89 -6.41 -5.52 5.88
C GLY A 89 -7.82 -5.46 5.26
N THR A 90 -8.03 -4.53 4.34
CA THR A 90 -9.25 -4.40 3.52
C THR A 90 -8.86 -4.22 2.06
N SER A 91 -9.78 -4.49 1.14
CA SER A 91 -9.61 -4.09 -0.26
C SER A 91 -9.54 -2.57 -0.37
N LEU A 92 -8.86 -2.08 -1.41
CA LEU A 92 -8.81 -0.65 -1.73
C LEU A 92 -10.23 -0.10 -1.93
N THR A 93 -10.52 1.02 -1.29
CA THR A 93 -11.83 1.68 -1.32
C THR A 93 -11.80 2.99 -2.09
N ASP A 94 -12.97 3.43 -2.58
CA ASP A 94 -13.16 4.73 -3.23
C ASP A 94 -12.64 5.88 -2.36
N LYS A 95 -12.91 5.83 -1.04
CA LYS A 95 -12.45 6.86 -0.08
C LYS A 95 -10.94 6.95 0.01
N GLN A 96 -10.25 5.81 -0.01
CA GLN A 96 -8.78 5.77 0.00
C GLN A 96 -8.19 6.33 -1.29
N ILE A 97 -8.77 5.98 -2.45
CA ILE A 97 -8.39 6.53 -3.76
C ILE A 97 -8.57 8.05 -3.77
N LEU A 98 -9.75 8.52 -3.36
CA LEU A 98 -10.05 9.96 -3.30
C LEU A 98 -9.08 10.70 -2.37
N THR A 99 -8.70 10.08 -1.25
CA THR A 99 -7.72 10.65 -0.31
C THR A 99 -6.33 10.74 -0.94
N LEU A 100 -5.85 9.68 -1.59
CA LEU A 100 -4.54 9.68 -2.25
C LEU A 100 -4.48 10.68 -3.40
N ASN A 101 -5.55 10.80 -4.19
CA ASN A 101 -5.67 11.75 -5.29
C ASN A 101 -5.59 13.23 -4.87
N GLN A 102 -5.76 13.54 -3.57
CA GLN A 102 -5.53 14.90 -3.06
C GLN A 102 -4.04 15.27 -3.03
N PHE A 103 -3.14 14.29 -2.99
CA PHE A 103 -1.72 14.49 -2.79
C PHE A 103 -0.87 14.03 -3.96
N PHE A 104 -1.30 13.03 -4.72
CA PHE A 104 -0.52 12.39 -5.76
C PHE A 104 -1.29 12.31 -7.07
N ASP A 105 -0.58 12.31 -8.18
CA ASP A 105 -1.16 12.22 -9.52
C ASP A 105 -1.18 10.77 -10.04
N ASP A 106 -0.27 9.91 -9.56
CA ASP A 106 -0.24 8.48 -9.89
C ASP A 106 -0.24 7.62 -8.61
N ILE A 107 -1.22 6.74 -8.48
CA ILE A 107 -1.29 5.72 -7.43
C ILE A 107 -0.79 4.40 -8.04
N ILE A 108 0.40 3.95 -7.63
CA ILE A 108 0.99 2.70 -8.09
C ILE A 108 0.67 1.60 -7.08
N ILE A 109 -0.27 0.73 -7.43
CA ILE A 109 -0.68 -0.38 -6.57
C ILE A 109 0.25 -1.56 -6.83
N CYS A 110 0.99 -1.98 -5.79
CA CYS A 110 1.90 -3.11 -5.87
C CYS A 110 1.19 -4.37 -5.38
N PHE A 111 1.25 -5.42 -6.19
CA PHE A 111 0.69 -6.73 -5.91
C PHE A 111 1.79 -7.77 -5.84
N ASP A 112 1.62 -8.72 -4.94
CA ASP A 112 2.49 -9.89 -4.86
C ASP A 112 2.44 -10.68 -6.17
N GLY A 113 3.54 -11.34 -6.52
CA GLY A 113 3.68 -12.11 -7.76
C GLY A 113 2.98 -13.48 -7.71
N ASP A 114 1.71 -13.51 -7.28
CA ASP A 114 0.93 -14.73 -7.17
C ASP A 114 -0.52 -14.57 -7.65
N GLU A 115 -1.28 -15.69 -7.64
CA GLU A 115 -2.69 -15.69 -8.03
C GLU A 115 -3.58 -14.82 -7.11
N SER A 116 -3.21 -14.69 -5.83
CA SER A 116 -3.91 -13.84 -4.87
C SER A 116 -3.76 -12.37 -5.22
N GLY A 117 -2.54 -11.94 -5.56
CA GLY A 117 -2.23 -10.59 -6.02
C GLY A 117 -2.99 -10.24 -7.30
N TYR A 118 -3.08 -11.17 -8.27
CA TYR A 118 -3.89 -10.93 -9.47
C TYR A 118 -5.38 -10.74 -9.16
N LYS A 119 -5.97 -11.59 -8.30
CA LYS A 119 -7.36 -11.43 -7.85
C LYS A 119 -7.61 -10.12 -7.10
N ALA A 120 -6.62 -9.67 -6.32
CA ALA A 120 -6.67 -8.38 -5.65
C ALA A 120 -6.63 -7.22 -6.65
N ALA A 121 -5.82 -7.34 -7.72
CA ALA A 121 -5.73 -6.36 -8.80
C ALA A 121 -7.04 -6.18 -9.55
N VAL A 122 -7.73 -7.28 -9.88
CA VAL A 122 -9.06 -7.22 -10.53
C VAL A 122 -10.05 -6.42 -9.67
N ARG A 123 -10.13 -6.72 -8.36
CA ARG A 123 -11.01 -5.99 -7.43
C ARG A 123 -10.61 -4.53 -7.29
N ALA A 124 -9.31 -4.25 -7.26
CA ALA A 124 -8.81 -2.87 -7.20
C ALA A 124 -9.18 -2.11 -8.48
N ALA A 125 -9.10 -2.74 -9.66
CA ALA A 125 -9.52 -2.15 -10.93
C ALA A 125 -11.01 -1.80 -10.92
N GLU A 126 -11.87 -2.73 -10.52
CA GLU A 126 -13.33 -2.52 -10.43
C GLU A 126 -13.70 -1.33 -9.53
N ASN A 127 -13.05 -1.21 -8.36
CA ASN A 127 -13.27 -0.11 -7.44
C ASN A 127 -12.70 1.22 -7.97
N SER A 128 -11.60 1.15 -8.73
CA SER A 128 -10.89 2.33 -9.19
C SER A 128 -11.53 3.00 -10.41
N ILE A 129 -12.24 2.25 -11.25
CA ILE A 129 -12.83 2.77 -12.50
C ILE A 129 -13.75 3.98 -12.24
N LYS A 130 -14.50 3.95 -11.14
CA LYS A 130 -15.46 5.01 -10.79
C LYS A 130 -14.78 6.32 -10.38
N GLU A 131 -13.53 6.24 -9.92
CA GLU A 131 -12.76 7.34 -9.37
C GLU A 131 -11.69 7.87 -10.34
N LEU A 132 -11.65 7.36 -11.57
CA LEU A 132 -10.74 7.84 -12.61
C LEU A 132 -11.05 9.29 -12.97
N LYS A 133 -10.01 10.11 -12.97
CA LYS A 133 -10.04 11.51 -13.39
C LYS A 133 -9.03 11.71 -14.53
N PRO A 134 -9.27 12.64 -15.47
CA PRO A 134 -8.36 12.85 -16.60
C PRO A 134 -6.91 13.14 -16.20
N GLU A 135 -6.71 13.78 -15.04
CA GLU A 135 -5.41 14.23 -14.53
C GLU A 135 -4.79 13.27 -13.51
N LYS A 136 -5.47 12.15 -13.18
CA LYS A 136 -5.03 11.18 -12.19
C LYS A 136 -4.85 9.81 -12.82
N GLN A 137 -3.81 9.13 -12.43
CA GLN A 137 -3.49 7.78 -12.90
C GLN A 137 -3.58 6.77 -11.77
N ILE A 138 -4.00 5.57 -12.12
CA ILE A 138 -3.90 4.40 -11.26
C ILE A 138 -3.16 3.35 -12.08
N SER A 139 -2.04 2.94 -11.54
CA SER A 139 -1.12 2.00 -12.18
C SER A 139 -1.01 0.74 -11.34
N PHE A 140 -0.83 -0.40 -11.99
CA PHE A 140 -0.70 -1.73 -11.39
C PHE A 140 0.74 -2.22 -11.60
N LEU A 141 1.38 -2.62 -10.52
CA LEU A 141 2.72 -3.21 -10.54
C LEU A 141 2.64 -4.61 -9.94
N PHE A 142 2.89 -5.62 -10.76
CA PHE A 142 3.01 -7.01 -10.31
C PHE A 142 4.47 -7.33 -10.06
N LEU A 143 4.77 -7.79 -8.86
CA LEU A 143 6.12 -8.25 -8.54
C LEU A 143 6.39 -9.59 -9.24
N PRO A 144 7.65 -9.97 -9.47
CA PRO A 144 7.99 -11.29 -9.99
C PRO A 144 7.49 -12.42 -9.09
N ASP A 145 7.39 -13.62 -9.63
CA ASP A 145 6.85 -14.82 -8.96
C ASP A 145 7.44 -15.01 -7.55
N ASN A 146 6.54 -15.14 -6.57
CA ASN A 146 6.83 -15.34 -5.15
C ASN A 146 7.58 -14.20 -4.46
N GLU A 147 7.66 -13.00 -5.04
CA GLU A 147 8.20 -11.81 -4.38
C GLU A 147 7.07 -10.91 -3.89
N ASP A 148 7.28 -10.29 -2.72
CA ASP A 148 6.51 -9.16 -2.23
C ASP A 148 7.38 -7.87 -2.27
N PRO A 149 6.81 -6.67 -2.06
CA PRO A 149 7.58 -5.43 -2.10
C PRO A 149 8.77 -5.39 -1.14
N ASP A 150 8.62 -5.94 0.08
CA ASP A 150 9.70 -6.00 1.08
C ASP A 150 10.85 -6.89 0.62
N SER A 151 10.57 -8.14 0.23
CA SER A 151 11.58 -9.09 -0.26
C SER A 151 12.29 -8.57 -1.50
N TYR A 152 11.53 -8.05 -2.46
CA TYR A 152 12.06 -7.58 -3.74
C TYR A 152 13.01 -6.38 -3.58
N VAL A 153 12.62 -5.38 -2.77
CA VAL A 153 13.48 -4.20 -2.56
C VAL A 153 14.71 -4.53 -1.72
N ASN A 154 14.59 -5.41 -0.73
CA ASN A 154 15.73 -5.83 0.08
C ASN A 154 16.77 -6.60 -0.74
N LYS A 155 16.35 -7.37 -1.74
CA LYS A 155 17.21 -8.16 -2.61
C LYS A 155 17.89 -7.29 -3.68
N ASN A 156 17.18 -6.35 -4.29
CA ASN A 156 17.60 -5.65 -5.49
C ASN A 156 17.99 -4.18 -5.24
N GLY A 157 17.52 -3.58 -4.15
CA GLY A 157 17.76 -2.18 -3.80
C GLY A 157 16.82 -1.19 -4.48
N LYS A 158 16.86 0.06 -3.99
CA LYS A 158 15.98 1.16 -4.45
C LYS A 158 16.03 1.41 -5.95
N SER A 159 17.24 1.56 -6.50
CA SER A 159 17.39 1.94 -7.91
C SER A 159 16.78 0.92 -8.84
N PHE A 160 16.94 -0.36 -8.52
CA PHE A 160 16.38 -1.45 -9.30
C PHE A 160 14.85 -1.51 -9.17
N PHE A 161 14.31 -1.32 -7.97
CA PHE A 161 12.86 -1.27 -7.73
C PHE A 161 12.20 -0.13 -8.52
N VAL A 162 12.80 1.06 -8.48
CA VAL A 162 12.28 2.23 -9.22
C VAL A 162 12.33 2.01 -10.73
N GLU A 163 13.43 1.44 -11.24
CA GLU A 163 13.56 1.14 -12.68
C GLU A 163 12.58 0.04 -13.10
N PHE A 164 12.44 -1.02 -12.32
CA PHE A 164 11.43 -2.06 -12.54
C PHE A 164 10.02 -1.48 -12.57
N THR A 165 9.69 -0.58 -11.65
CA THR A 165 8.39 0.11 -11.64
C THR A 165 8.14 0.85 -12.95
N LYS A 166 9.12 1.62 -13.45
CA LYS A 166 8.98 2.38 -14.70
C LYS A 166 8.73 1.49 -15.91
N GLN A 167 9.38 0.32 -15.96
CA GLN A 167 9.30 -0.60 -17.09
C GLN A 167 8.08 -1.51 -17.05
N SER A 168 7.61 -1.87 -15.84
CA SER A 168 6.64 -2.96 -15.66
C SER A 168 5.26 -2.51 -15.17
N LYS A 169 5.10 -1.26 -14.71
CA LYS A 169 3.77 -0.79 -14.29
C LYS A 169 2.83 -0.70 -15.49
N LEU A 170 1.62 -1.18 -15.28
CA LEU A 170 0.53 -1.10 -16.26
C LEU A 170 -0.46 -0.03 -15.82
N SER A 171 -0.91 0.81 -16.76
CA SER A 171 -2.07 1.64 -16.49
C SER A 171 -3.32 0.77 -16.31
N ILE A 172 -4.36 1.29 -15.65
CA ILE A 172 -5.62 0.55 -15.51
C ILE A 172 -6.19 0.11 -16.86
N HIS A 173 -6.05 0.94 -17.91
CA HIS A 173 -6.46 0.58 -19.27
C HIS A 173 -5.66 -0.60 -19.81
N GLN A 174 -4.34 -0.58 -19.68
CA GLN A 174 -3.49 -1.69 -20.13
C GLN A 174 -3.83 -2.97 -19.38
N PHE A 175 -4.10 -2.89 -18.06
CA PHE A 175 -4.45 -4.06 -17.26
C PHE A 175 -5.81 -4.67 -17.66
N ILE A 176 -6.82 -3.85 -17.96
CA ILE A 176 -8.16 -4.35 -18.33
C ILE A 176 -8.16 -5.00 -19.70
N PHE A 177 -7.27 -4.58 -20.60
CA PHE A 177 -7.20 -5.11 -21.98
C PHE A 177 -6.03 -6.09 -22.21
N SER A 178 -5.31 -6.49 -21.14
CA SER A 178 -4.31 -7.57 -21.19
C SER A 178 -4.94 -8.92 -20.93
#